data_4fe67c754efb6bf3140e3fc36421e2c8
#
_entry.id   4fe67c754efb6bf3140e3fc36421e2c8
#
_cell.length_a   1.000
_cell.length_b   1.000
_cell.length_c   1.000
_cell.angle_alpha   90.00
_cell.angle_beta   90.00
_cell.angle_gamma   90.00
#
_symmetry.space_group_name_H-M   'P 1'
#
loop_
_entity.id
_entity.type
_entity.pdbx_description
1 polymer ?
#
loop_
_entity_poly.entity_id
_entity_poly.type
_entity_poly.pdbx_seq_one_letter_code
_entity_poly.pdbx_strand_id
1 'polypeptide(L)'
;MIDQSRAYQYAKWCTQRGNRKVGKYVKLQAKKWLRIADGRRKDAYVSEKAYRKICKLLKLMIHPDLHCSMYDGLEDYAWFLIAAVFCTRRREDDRRFYQTAILEIARKNFKTFNSAVIFILGMLTEPCL
;
A
#
# COMPACT_ATOMS: atom_id res chain seq x y z
N MET A 1 -9.35 6.34 -10.28
CA MET A 1 -9.91 5.09 -9.74
C MET A 1 -8.79 4.19 -9.25
N ILE A 2 -9.09 3.27 -8.33
CA ILE A 2 -8.05 2.45 -7.68
C ILE A 2 -7.32 1.53 -8.66
N ASP A 3 -7.99 1.07 -9.69
CA ASP A 3 -7.42 0.23 -10.75
C ASP A 3 -6.31 0.91 -11.56
N GLN A 4 -6.24 2.23 -11.51
CA GLN A 4 -5.18 3.03 -12.15
C GLN A 4 -4.05 3.40 -11.18
N SER A 5 -4.16 3.04 -9.91
CA SER A 5 -3.17 3.37 -8.90
C SER A 5 -1.87 2.56 -9.09
N ARG A 6 -0.76 3.12 -8.61
CA ARG A 6 0.53 2.41 -8.61
C ARG A 6 0.47 1.11 -7.80
N ALA A 7 -0.28 1.11 -6.70
CA ALA A 7 -0.47 -0.08 -5.87
C ALA A 7 -1.17 -1.19 -6.65
N TYR A 8 -2.24 -0.87 -7.36
CA TYR A 8 -2.97 -1.84 -8.17
C TYR A 8 -2.12 -2.39 -9.31
N GLN A 9 -1.43 -1.51 -10.02
CA GLN A 9 -0.55 -1.90 -11.12
C GLN A 9 0.60 -2.80 -10.64
N TYR A 10 1.17 -2.49 -9.48
CA TYR A 10 2.19 -3.35 -8.88
C TYR A 10 1.63 -4.73 -8.52
N ALA A 11 0.45 -4.79 -7.90
CA ALA A 11 -0.18 -6.06 -7.56
C ALA A 11 -0.49 -6.89 -8.81
N LYS A 12 -0.95 -6.26 -9.88
CA LYS A 12 -1.15 -6.91 -11.18
C LYS A 12 0.14 -7.48 -11.73
N TRP A 13 1.20 -6.68 -11.70
CA TRP A 13 2.52 -7.13 -12.14
C TRP A 13 3.01 -8.34 -11.34
N CYS A 14 2.83 -8.34 -10.02
CA CYS A 14 3.21 -9.46 -9.15
C CYS A 14 2.50 -10.76 -9.53
N THR A 15 1.28 -10.66 -10.01
CA THR A 15 0.44 -11.84 -10.33
C THR A 15 0.55 -12.29 -11.79
N GLN A 16 1.36 -11.62 -12.61
CA GLN A 16 1.56 -12.01 -14.00
C GLN A 16 2.13 -13.42 -14.11
N ARG A 17 1.58 -14.17 -15.07
CA ARG A 17 2.03 -15.53 -15.33
C ARG A 17 3.50 -15.54 -15.74
N GLY A 18 4.29 -16.41 -15.09
CA GLY A 18 5.72 -16.53 -15.36
C GLY A 18 6.61 -15.46 -14.74
N ASN A 19 6.07 -14.56 -13.93
CA ASN A 19 6.88 -13.57 -13.23
C ASN A 19 7.69 -14.26 -12.12
N ARG A 20 9.00 -14.39 -12.34
CA ARG A 20 9.94 -15.02 -11.39
C ARG A 20 10.65 -14.00 -10.48
N LYS A 21 10.40 -12.71 -10.67
CA LYS A 21 11.02 -11.64 -9.88
C LYS A 21 10.38 -11.46 -8.51
N VAL A 22 9.22 -12.08 -8.29
CA VAL A 22 8.43 -11.93 -7.09
C VAL A 22 8.26 -13.29 -6.40
N GLY A 23 8.46 -13.30 -5.09
CA GLY A 23 8.33 -14.51 -4.28
C GLY A 23 6.89 -15.00 -4.16
N LYS A 24 6.76 -16.28 -3.77
CA LYS A 24 5.47 -16.97 -3.63
C LYS A 24 4.48 -16.22 -2.73
N TYR A 25 4.94 -15.76 -1.57
CA TYR A 25 4.07 -15.12 -0.59
C TYR A 25 3.61 -13.73 -1.02
N VAL A 26 4.46 -12.99 -1.73
CA VAL A 26 4.09 -11.70 -2.31
C VAL A 26 3.01 -11.89 -3.37
N LYS A 27 3.14 -12.92 -4.23
CA LYS A 27 2.12 -13.27 -5.23
C LYS A 27 0.78 -13.61 -4.58
N LEU A 28 0.80 -14.40 -3.51
CA LEU A 28 -0.42 -14.77 -2.78
C LEU A 28 -1.10 -13.54 -2.16
N GLN A 29 -0.32 -12.67 -1.54
CA GLN A 29 -0.85 -11.44 -0.95
C GLN A 29 -1.41 -10.51 -2.01
N ALA A 30 -0.73 -10.35 -3.13
CA ALA A 30 -1.20 -9.55 -4.25
C ALA A 30 -2.53 -10.07 -4.81
N LYS A 31 -2.66 -11.38 -4.98
CA LYS A 31 -3.92 -12.00 -5.43
C LYS A 31 -5.06 -11.73 -4.46
N LYS A 32 -4.83 -11.88 -3.16
CA LYS A 32 -5.84 -11.62 -2.12
C LYS A 32 -6.29 -10.16 -2.15
N TRP A 33 -5.34 -9.24 -2.22
CA TRP A 33 -5.64 -7.82 -2.25
C TRP A 33 -6.39 -7.40 -3.52
N LEU A 34 -5.99 -7.95 -4.68
CA LEU A 34 -6.68 -7.68 -5.95
C LEU A 34 -8.14 -8.10 -5.91
N ARG A 35 -8.46 -9.20 -5.24
CA ARG A 35 -9.86 -9.63 -5.07
C ARG A 35 -10.66 -8.60 -4.29
N ILE A 36 -10.05 -7.96 -3.30
CA ILE A 36 -10.68 -6.86 -2.55
C ILE A 36 -10.83 -5.64 -3.45
N ALA A 37 -9.76 -5.25 -4.13
CA ALA A 37 -9.75 -4.06 -5.00
C ALA A 37 -10.74 -4.18 -6.17
N ASP A 38 -10.91 -5.38 -6.71
CA ASP A 38 -11.86 -5.66 -7.80
C ASP A 38 -13.31 -5.80 -7.34
N GLY A 39 -13.57 -5.67 -6.03
CA GLY A 39 -14.92 -5.80 -5.49
C GLY A 39 -15.45 -7.22 -5.37
N ARG A 40 -14.58 -8.23 -5.47
CA ARG A 40 -14.97 -9.65 -5.41
C ARG A 40 -15.17 -10.17 -3.98
N ARG A 41 -14.71 -9.42 -2.97
CA ARG A 41 -14.95 -9.74 -1.57
C ARG A 41 -16.03 -8.85 -0.99
N LYS A 42 -16.96 -9.46 -0.25
CA LYS A 42 -18.10 -8.75 0.34
C LYS A 42 -17.77 -8.10 1.68
N ASP A 43 -16.73 -8.57 2.36
CA ASP A 43 -16.36 -8.14 3.71
C ASP A 43 -15.36 -6.98 3.74
N ALA A 44 -14.76 -6.66 2.60
CA ALA A 44 -13.71 -5.65 2.52
C ALA A 44 -13.77 -4.89 1.19
N TYR A 45 -13.20 -3.68 1.20
CA TYR A 45 -13.06 -2.85 0.01
C TYR A 45 -11.82 -1.97 0.13
N VAL A 46 -11.36 -1.41 -0.99
CA VAL A 46 -10.27 -0.44 -1.00
C VAL A 46 -10.89 0.96 -1.09
N SER A 47 -10.65 1.79 -0.07
CA SER A 47 -11.20 3.14 0.01
C SER A 47 -10.43 4.09 -0.90
N GLU A 48 -11.07 4.58 -1.96
CA GLU A 48 -10.48 5.60 -2.84
C GLU A 48 -10.29 6.93 -2.11
N LYS A 49 -11.18 7.25 -1.18
CA LYS A 49 -11.08 8.45 -0.36
C LYS A 49 -9.81 8.43 0.50
N ALA A 50 -9.55 7.30 1.17
CA ALA A 50 -8.33 7.12 1.96
C ALA A 50 -7.09 7.17 1.06
N TYR A 51 -7.13 6.55 -0.10
CA TYR A 51 -6.02 6.55 -1.06
C TYR A 51 -5.70 7.97 -1.53
N ARG A 52 -6.71 8.76 -1.87
CA ARG A 52 -6.51 10.17 -2.27
C ARG A 52 -5.88 11.00 -1.16
N LYS A 53 -6.32 10.79 0.08
CA LYS A 53 -5.72 11.46 1.25
C LYS A 53 -4.24 11.11 1.40
N ILE A 54 -3.89 9.85 1.27
CA ILE A 54 -2.51 9.38 1.31
C ILE A 54 -1.68 10.02 0.18
N CYS A 55 -2.21 10.06 -1.03
CA CYS A 55 -1.54 10.69 -2.17
C CYS A 55 -1.24 12.17 -1.89
N LYS A 56 -2.20 12.91 -1.34
CA LYS A 56 -2.01 14.32 -0.99
C LYS A 56 -0.91 14.50 0.06
N LEU A 57 -0.91 13.67 1.10
CA LEU A 57 0.10 13.74 2.15
C LEU A 57 1.50 13.43 1.60
N LEU A 58 1.62 12.41 0.76
CA LEU A 58 2.90 12.04 0.18
C LEU A 58 3.44 13.10 -0.80
N LYS A 59 2.56 13.85 -1.46
CA LYS A 59 2.98 14.99 -2.32
C LYS A 59 3.56 16.14 -1.50
N LEU A 60 3.18 16.26 -0.24
CA LEU A 60 3.70 17.30 0.65
C LEU A 60 5.03 16.91 1.30
N MET A 61 5.39 15.64 1.27
CA MET A 61 6.63 15.12 1.85
C MET A 61 7.72 15.03 0.79
N ILE A 62 8.95 15.41 1.16
CA ILE A 62 10.10 15.40 0.25
C ILE A 62 10.97 14.18 0.56
N HIS A 63 11.31 13.42 -0.49
CA HIS A 63 12.23 12.30 -0.38
C HIS A 63 13.65 12.83 -0.12
N PRO A 64 14.31 12.41 0.99
CA PRO A 64 15.59 13.01 1.38
C PRO A 64 16.73 12.75 0.38
N ASP A 65 16.73 11.60 -0.28
CA ASP A 65 17.81 11.23 -1.19
C ASP A 65 17.56 11.68 -2.64
N LEU A 66 16.30 11.60 -3.08
CA LEU A 66 15.94 11.90 -4.46
C LEU A 66 15.51 13.35 -4.69
N HIS A 67 15.28 14.10 -3.60
CA HIS A 67 14.88 15.51 -3.64
C HIS A 67 13.57 15.77 -4.42
N CYS A 68 12.76 14.73 -4.61
CA CYS A 68 11.42 14.82 -5.19
C CYS A 68 10.37 14.56 -4.11
N SER A 69 9.08 14.69 -4.46
CA SER A 69 8.03 14.33 -3.53
C SER A 69 8.07 12.83 -3.19
N MET A 70 7.58 12.48 -2.00
CA MET A 70 7.43 11.06 -1.64
C MET A 70 6.49 10.34 -2.61
N TYR A 71 5.50 11.05 -3.14
CA TYR A 71 4.59 10.51 -4.14
C TYR A 71 5.35 9.93 -5.34
N ASP A 72 6.36 10.64 -5.83
CA ASP A 72 7.16 10.20 -6.97
C ASP A 72 8.32 9.29 -6.58
N GLY A 73 8.86 9.45 -5.38
CA GLY A 73 10.08 8.77 -4.94
C GLY A 73 9.88 7.40 -4.30
N LEU A 74 8.68 7.07 -3.85
CA LEU A 74 8.42 5.77 -3.22
C LEU A 74 8.45 4.62 -4.24
N GLU A 75 9.03 3.51 -3.82
CA GLU A 75 9.02 2.27 -4.59
C GLU A 75 7.61 1.72 -4.74
N ASP A 76 7.35 0.98 -5.81
CA ASP A 76 6.02 0.44 -6.09
C ASP A 76 5.55 -0.54 -5.02
N TYR A 77 6.46 -1.35 -4.46
CA TYR A 77 6.08 -2.26 -3.36
C TYR A 77 5.65 -1.49 -2.10
N ALA A 78 6.26 -0.32 -1.86
CA ALA A 78 5.87 0.54 -0.74
C ALA A 78 4.47 1.11 -0.94
N TRP A 79 4.11 1.51 -2.16
CA TRP A 79 2.76 1.92 -2.50
C TRP A 79 1.74 0.81 -2.26
N PHE A 80 2.08 -0.42 -2.66
CA PHE A 80 1.22 -1.58 -2.41
C PHE A 80 1.00 -1.81 -0.91
N LEU A 81 2.08 -1.76 -0.12
CA LEU A 81 2.01 -1.91 1.33
C LEU A 81 1.14 -0.83 1.98
N ILE A 82 1.32 0.43 1.59
CA ILE A 82 0.54 1.56 2.10
C ILE A 82 -0.94 1.40 1.76
N ALA A 83 -1.25 1.04 0.52
CA ALA A 83 -2.64 0.83 0.11
C ALA A 83 -3.28 -0.34 0.88
N ALA A 84 -2.56 -1.42 1.10
CA ALA A 84 -3.07 -2.55 1.87
C ALA A 84 -3.33 -2.17 3.33
N VAL A 85 -2.42 -1.45 3.96
CA VAL A 85 -2.51 -1.13 5.39
C VAL A 85 -3.53 0.00 5.65
N PHE A 86 -3.48 1.09 4.89
CA PHE A 86 -4.26 2.29 5.21
C PHE A 86 -5.56 2.42 4.41
N CYS A 87 -5.62 1.84 3.23
CA CYS A 87 -6.76 2.06 2.32
C CYS A 87 -7.71 0.88 2.26
N THR A 88 -7.32 -0.30 2.71
CA THR A 88 -8.17 -1.48 2.72
C THR A 88 -9.01 -1.50 3.99
N ARG A 89 -10.32 -1.45 3.83
CA ARG A 89 -11.28 -1.26 4.93
C ARG A 89 -12.27 -2.42 5.01
N ARG A 90 -12.77 -2.69 6.22
CA ARG A 90 -13.89 -3.61 6.41
C ARG A 90 -15.20 -2.88 6.10
N ARG A 91 -16.09 -3.54 5.37
CA ARG A 91 -17.40 -2.94 5.04
C ARG A 91 -18.31 -2.77 6.26
N GLU A 92 -18.13 -3.62 7.26
CA GLU A 92 -18.96 -3.62 8.47
C GLU A 92 -18.83 -2.32 9.27
N ASP A 93 -17.62 -1.87 9.55
CA ASP A 93 -17.34 -0.75 10.45
C ASP A 93 -16.38 0.29 9.89
N ASP A 94 -15.96 0.13 8.65
CA ASP A 94 -15.02 1.01 7.94
C ASP A 94 -13.65 1.12 8.62
N ARG A 95 -13.30 0.16 9.47
CA ARG A 95 -11.96 0.08 10.08
C ARG A 95 -10.98 -0.60 9.14
N ARG A 96 -9.68 -0.46 9.43
CA ARG A 96 -8.65 -1.13 8.66
C ARG A 96 -8.88 -2.64 8.64
N PHE A 97 -8.83 -3.22 7.44
CA PHE A 97 -9.01 -4.66 7.27
C PHE A 97 -7.82 -5.44 7.84
N TYR A 98 -6.59 -4.98 7.55
CA TYR A 98 -5.38 -5.62 8.07
C TYR A 98 -4.99 -4.96 9.38
N GLN A 99 -5.02 -5.73 10.46
CA GLN A 99 -4.65 -5.28 11.81
C GLN A 99 -3.13 -5.36 12.03
N THR A 100 -2.47 -6.29 11.33
CA THR A 100 -1.04 -6.52 11.44
C THR A 100 -0.44 -6.67 10.04
N ALA A 101 0.68 -6.00 9.81
CA ALA A 101 1.44 -6.13 8.57
C ALA A 101 2.88 -6.51 8.89
N ILE A 102 3.39 -7.51 8.17
CA ILE A 102 4.78 -7.95 8.31
C ILE A 102 5.47 -7.72 6.97
N LEU A 103 6.54 -6.93 6.99
CA LEU A 103 7.34 -6.63 5.82
C LEU A 103 8.72 -7.24 5.96
N GLU A 104 9.01 -8.25 5.15
CA GLU A 104 10.33 -8.86 5.06
C GLU A 104 11.01 -8.43 3.77
N ILE A 105 12.09 -7.67 3.90
CA ILE A 105 12.91 -7.24 2.76
C ILE A 105 14.38 -7.39 3.12
N ALA A 106 15.22 -7.55 2.10
CA ALA A 106 16.67 -7.70 2.29
C ALA A 106 17.27 -6.42 2.88
N ARG A 107 18.43 -6.56 3.53
CA ARG A 107 19.19 -5.42 4.05
C ARG A 107 19.44 -4.37 2.96
N LYS A 108 19.49 -3.11 3.34
CA LYS A 108 19.76 -1.95 2.46
C LYS A 108 18.66 -1.66 1.42
N ASN A 109 17.45 -2.19 1.61
CA ASN A 109 16.30 -1.93 0.74
C ASN A 109 15.30 -0.95 1.38
N PHE A 110 15.79 0.06 2.07
CA PHE A 110 14.98 1.15 2.64
C PHE A 110 13.92 0.71 3.64
N LYS A 111 14.14 -0.40 4.36
CA LYS A 111 13.18 -0.93 5.35
C LYS A 111 12.88 0.09 6.47
N THR A 112 13.91 0.68 7.05
CA THR A 112 13.79 1.70 8.10
C THR A 112 13.10 2.95 7.56
N PHE A 113 13.48 3.39 6.37
CA PHE A 113 12.89 4.53 5.70
C PHE A 113 11.39 4.32 5.46
N ASN A 114 10.99 3.18 4.89
CA ASN A 114 9.59 2.86 4.65
C ASN A 114 8.80 2.76 5.96
N SER A 115 9.41 2.22 7.02
CA SER A 115 8.78 2.16 8.35
C SER A 115 8.51 3.55 8.90
N ALA A 116 9.44 4.49 8.73
CA ALA A 116 9.27 5.87 9.15
C ALA A 116 8.12 6.55 8.39
N VAL A 117 8.05 6.37 7.07
CA VAL A 117 6.96 6.91 6.25
C VAL A 117 5.61 6.36 6.70
N ILE A 118 5.51 5.06 6.92
CA ILE A 118 4.28 4.41 7.38
C ILE A 118 3.87 4.94 8.75
N PHE A 119 4.83 5.12 9.67
CA PHE A 119 4.57 5.68 10.99
C PHE A 119 3.99 7.11 10.91
N ILE A 120 4.60 7.97 10.09
CA ILE A 120 4.12 9.33 9.88
C ILE A 120 2.71 9.33 9.28
N LEU A 121 2.46 8.51 8.27
CA LEU A 121 1.14 8.38 7.67
C LEU A 121 0.10 7.90 8.69
N GLY A 122 0.47 6.96 9.54
CA GLY A 122 -0.40 6.48 10.62
C GLY A 122 -0.80 7.59 11.57
N MET A 123 0.17 8.41 11.98
CA MET A 123 -0.08 9.56 12.88
C MET A 123 -1.01 10.60 12.24
N LEU A 124 -0.91 10.81 10.93
CA LEU A 124 -1.67 11.84 10.23
C LEU A 124 -3.06 11.38 9.77
N THR A 125 -3.26 10.09 9.60
CA THR A 125 -4.49 9.55 9.01
C THR A 125 -5.40 8.84 10.01
N GLU A 126 -4.84 8.28 11.08
CA GLU A 126 -5.65 7.57 12.07
C GLU A 126 -6.22 8.57 13.08
N PRO A 127 -7.49 8.38 13.50
CA PRO A 127 -8.06 9.22 14.53
C PRO A 127 -7.32 9.02 15.85
N CYS A 128 -7.05 10.09 16.55
CA CYS A 128 -6.51 10.03 17.92
C CYS A 128 -7.57 9.40 18.82
N LEU A 129 -7.16 8.42 19.57
CA LEU A 129 -8.01 7.81 20.60
C LEU A 129 -8.04 8.66 21.86
#